data_8c99de0987cf7f01b98bebed5c95d347
#
_entry.id   8c99de0987cf7f01b98bebed5c95d347
#
_cell.length_a   1.000
_cell.length_b   1.000
_cell.length_c   1.000
_cell.angle_alpha   90.00
_cell.angle_beta   90.00
_cell.angle_gamma   90.00
#
_symmetry.space_group_name_H-M   'P 1'
#
loop_
_entity.id
_entity.type
_entity.pdbx_description
1 polymer ?
#
loop_
_entity_poly.entity_id
_entity_poly.type
_entity_poly.pdbx_seq_one_letter_code
_entity_poly.pdbx_strand_id
1 'polypeptide(L)'
;MDRTPRTSRTQAAPSRYAIAVLLLVLTTLLAPPARAQDNIFTGTSSGVTLFRIAVADFKPLAADAETVAFKQTFDATLYADLATAGIFDIVSKSLMPPATPATPAEIQLQSYSNAPASAAYIAFGSFGQVGGKLVANGYLFDAKNLQYPQVLAKQYSEEPSEDSAREIAHRFADEIIYRLGGGTPGIAETKIYYVHLSGGDKEIWAMDYDGANQHPITHLGTISMSPRISPDNTRLAFASFGKYGSQLKMYSLLLNRYIAFPSGNVSSATPAWAPSGNEIAYAAAPRDEFNIWIADSNGNLGRQITSFRDASSPAYNPRTGSQIAFISGRTGLPQLYIMNSDGSGVQLMTDTGYASSPSWSPNGQVIAFAWDRKYGPGAPGGQDIYIMEVATKKWFQLTHDGGRCDFPSWSPDGRHIVYANSADGRAEHMRIWTMLSSDGSQKHPLTGPGADMPNWSWK
;
A
#
# COMPACT_ATOMS: atom_id res chain seq x y z
N MET A 1 -12.91 95.21 24.56
CA MET A 1 -11.52 94.82 24.88
C MET A 1 -11.59 93.44 25.52
N ASP A 2 -11.27 92.38 24.77
CA ASP A 2 -10.88 91.17 25.36
C ASP A 2 -10.15 90.32 24.32
N ARG A 3 -8.92 89.92 24.64
CA ARG A 3 -8.06 89.19 23.73
C ARG A 3 -7.99 87.77 24.25
N THR A 4 -8.58 86.82 23.52
CA THR A 4 -8.35 85.40 23.76
C THR A 4 -7.08 84.94 23.01
N PRO A 5 -6.22 84.13 23.59
CA PRO A 5 -5.04 83.58 22.92
C PRO A 5 -5.38 82.31 22.13
N ARG A 6 -4.87 82.24 20.90
CA ARG A 6 -4.89 81.04 20.04
C ARG A 6 -3.84 80.00 20.53
N THR A 7 -4.29 78.85 20.93
CA THR A 7 -3.43 77.69 21.15
C THR A 7 -3.13 76.95 19.83
N SER A 8 -1.89 76.97 19.38
CA SER A 8 -1.37 76.16 18.28
C SER A 8 -1.23 74.72 18.70
N ARG A 9 -1.99 73.79 18.10
CA ARG A 9 -1.76 72.36 18.21
C ARG A 9 -0.64 71.97 17.22
N THR A 10 0.55 71.65 17.74
CA THR A 10 1.61 70.95 17.03
C THR A 10 1.24 69.47 16.91
N GLN A 11 0.94 69.01 15.67
CA GLN A 11 0.86 67.60 15.38
C GLN A 11 2.28 66.97 15.39
N ALA A 12 2.60 66.13 16.37
CA ALA A 12 3.81 65.35 16.38
C ALA A 12 3.75 64.25 15.31
N ALA A 13 4.72 64.25 14.41
CA ALA A 13 4.87 63.14 13.43
C ALA A 13 5.23 61.85 14.16
N PRO A 14 4.65 60.68 13.76
CA PRO A 14 4.96 59.41 14.41
C PRO A 14 6.45 59.08 14.23
N SER A 15 7.08 58.60 15.30
CA SER A 15 8.51 58.26 15.29
C SER A 15 8.77 57.11 14.32
N ARG A 16 9.93 57.12 13.66
CA ARG A 16 10.36 56.06 12.72
C ARG A 16 10.32 54.65 13.34
N TYR A 17 10.40 54.55 14.66
CA TYR A 17 10.26 53.27 15.40
C TYR A 17 8.82 52.77 15.48
N ALA A 18 7.81 53.66 15.56
CA ALA A 18 6.42 53.27 15.55
C ALA A 18 6.01 52.72 14.19
N ILE A 19 6.50 53.26 13.08
CA ILE A 19 6.27 52.74 11.73
C ILE A 19 6.96 51.41 11.51
N ALA A 20 8.19 51.21 12.01
CA ALA A 20 8.90 49.96 11.89
C ALA A 20 8.21 48.81 12.68
N VAL A 21 7.72 49.09 13.89
CA VAL A 21 6.96 48.10 14.69
C VAL A 21 5.63 47.79 14.06
N LEU A 22 4.93 48.73 13.47
CA LEU A 22 3.66 48.50 12.75
C LEU A 22 3.86 47.66 11.50
N LEU A 23 4.95 47.89 10.74
CA LEU A 23 5.31 47.06 9.57
C LEU A 23 5.70 45.63 9.99
N LEU A 24 6.39 45.46 11.10
CA LEU A 24 6.76 44.11 11.60
C LEU A 24 5.52 43.32 12.06
N VAL A 25 4.56 43.99 12.71
CA VAL A 25 3.28 43.36 13.12
C VAL A 25 2.39 43.05 11.90
N LEU A 26 2.41 43.90 10.86
CA LEU A 26 1.63 43.65 9.64
C LEU A 26 2.18 42.49 8.82
N THR A 27 3.51 42.28 8.82
CA THR A 27 4.13 41.13 8.13
C THR A 27 3.86 39.81 8.84
N THR A 28 3.70 39.80 10.16
CA THR A 28 3.31 38.56 10.91
C THR A 28 1.82 38.22 10.76
N LEU A 29 0.95 39.21 10.46
CA LEU A 29 -0.47 38.99 10.20
C LEU A 29 -0.78 38.56 8.77
N LEU A 30 0.17 38.76 7.83
CA LEU A 30 0.05 38.35 6.42
C LEU A 30 0.75 37.03 6.10
N ALA A 31 1.46 36.41 7.08
CA ALA A 31 1.95 35.04 6.92
C ALA A 31 0.71 34.11 6.84
N PRO A 32 0.51 33.35 5.74
CA PRO A 32 -0.54 32.35 5.73
C PRO A 32 -0.32 31.45 6.95
N PRO A 33 -1.38 31.06 7.68
CA PRO A 33 -1.22 30.10 8.77
C PRO A 33 -0.47 28.91 8.20
N ALA A 34 0.68 28.59 8.76
CA ALA A 34 1.33 27.32 8.50
C ALA A 34 0.27 26.27 8.86
N ARG A 35 -0.36 25.66 7.85
CA ARG A 35 -1.23 24.52 8.06
C ARG A 35 -0.32 23.48 8.65
N ALA A 36 -0.44 23.25 9.95
CA ALA A 36 0.05 22.01 10.55
C ALA A 36 -0.56 20.91 9.69
N GLN A 37 0.27 20.18 8.98
CA GLN A 37 -0.15 19.02 8.22
C GLN A 37 -0.70 18.06 9.27
N ASP A 38 -2.02 17.90 9.32
CA ASP A 38 -2.68 16.96 10.21
C ASP A 38 -2.31 15.55 9.72
N ASN A 39 -1.20 15.03 10.21
CA ASN A 39 -0.74 13.69 9.87
C ASN A 39 -1.73 12.67 10.43
N ILE A 40 -2.33 11.88 9.55
CA ILE A 40 -3.10 10.71 9.94
C ILE A 40 -2.09 9.63 10.33
N PHE A 41 -2.20 9.15 11.57
CA PHE A 41 -1.33 8.09 12.06
C PHE A 41 -1.76 6.74 11.44
N THR A 42 -1.00 6.25 10.46
CA THR A 42 -1.26 4.95 9.82
C THR A 42 -0.80 3.76 10.68
N GLY A 43 -0.18 4.01 11.83
CA GLY A 43 0.26 2.99 12.78
C GLY A 43 1.66 2.44 12.53
N THR A 44 2.24 2.68 11.36
CA THR A 44 3.51 2.05 10.96
C THR A 44 4.59 3.00 10.48
N SER A 45 4.31 4.27 10.20
CA SER A 45 5.28 5.15 9.54
C SER A 45 5.28 6.64 9.92
N SER A 46 4.34 7.19 10.66
CA SER A 46 4.39 8.61 11.02
C SER A 46 5.28 8.87 12.24
N GLY A 47 6.38 9.59 12.04
CA GLY A 47 7.32 10.02 13.10
C GLY A 47 8.42 9.01 13.41
N VAL A 48 8.62 7.98 12.59
CA VAL A 48 9.72 7.03 12.77
C VAL A 48 11.02 7.65 12.25
N THR A 49 12.04 7.72 13.10
CA THR A 49 13.41 7.99 12.64
C THR A 49 13.85 6.82 11.75
N LEU A 50 14.17 7.11 10.49
CA LEU A 50 14.64 6.09 9.55
C LEU A 50 15.94 5.47 10.07
N PHE A 51 16.05 4.15 9.97
CA PHE A 51 17.30 3.45 10.28
C PHE A 51 18.29 3.62 9.12
N ARG A 52 19.44 4.27 9.39
CA ARG A 52 20.47 4.40 8.37
C ARG A 52 21.23 3.08 8.23
N ILE A 53 21.04 2.41 7.07
CA ILE A 53 21.57 1.08 6.81
C ILE A 53 22.50 1.06 5.59
N ALA A 54 23.64 0.40 5.71
CA ALA A 54 24.52 0.04 4.61
C ALA A 54 24.14 -1.36 4.11
N VAL A 55 23.87 -1.48 2.81
CA VAL A 55 23.56 -2.77 2.14
C VAL A 55 24.74 -3.07 1.22
N ALA A 56 25.68 -3.87 1.69
CA ALA A 56 26.86 -4.23 0.91
C ALA A 56 26.51 -5.30 -0.13
N ASP A 57 27.12 -5.22 -1.32
CA ASP A 57 27.05 -6.34 -2.27
C ASP A 57 27.66 -7.59 -1.64
N PHE A 58 26.99 -8.73 -1.77
CA PHE A 58 27.47 -9.98 -1.19
C PHE A 58 28.73 -10.46 -1.90
N LYS A 59 29.66 -11.07 -1.16
CA LYS A 59 30.87 -11.61 -1.74
C LYS A 59 30.56 -12.91 -2.49
N PRO A 60 30.96 -13.06 -3.76
CA PRO A 60 30.70 -14.28 -4.50
C PRO A 60 31.53 -15.45 -3.93
N LEU A 61 30.92 -16.64 -3.81
CA LEU A 61 31.60 -17.87 -3.39
C LEU A 61 32.36 -18.52 -4.55
N ALA A 62 32.00 -18.22 -5.81
CA ALA A 62 32.67 -18.66 -7.02
C ALA A 62 32.65 -17.53 -8.06
N ALA A 63 33.55 -17.62 -9.06
CA ALA A 63 33.73 -16.60 -10.09
C ALA A 63 33.17 -17.03 -11.47
N ASP A 64 32.41 -18.12 -11.53
CA ASP A 64 31.75 -18.54 -12.77
C ASP A 64 30.62 -17.59 -13.17
N ALA A 65 30.29 -17.54 -14.46
CA ALA A 65 29.34 -16.58 -15.01
C ALA A 65 27.93 -16.74 -14.46
N GLU A 66 27.50 -17.95 -14.15
CA GLU A 66 26.15 -18.26 -13.64
C GLU A 66 26.01 -17.76 -12.20
N THR A 67 26.97 -18.08 -11.32
CA THR A 67 27.01 -17.56 -9.93
C THR A 67 27.02 -16.03 -9.93
N VAL A 68 27.77 -15.39 -10.82
CA VAL A 68 27.83 -13.92 -10.93
C VAL A 68 26.47 -13.35 -11.33
N ALA A 69 25.76 -13.95 -12.30
CA ALA A 69 24.46 -13.52 -12.75
C ALA A 69 23.40 -13.63 -11.61
N PHE A 70 23.30 -14.77 -10.94
CA PHE A 70 22.38 -14.96 -9.81
C PHE A 70 22.68 -14.01 -8.65
N LYS A 71 23.98 -13.79 -8.37
CA LYS A 71 24.37 -12.80 -7.36
C LYS A 71 23.95 -11.38 -7.72
N GLN A 72 24.06 -10.98 -8.98
CA GLN A 72 23.59 -9.64 -9.41
C GLN A 72 22.09 -9.48 -9.18
N THR A 73 21.29 -10.51 -9.50
CA THR A 73 19.85 -10.52 -9.23
C THR A 73 19.58 -10.45 -7.74
N PHE A 74 20.26 -11.25 -6.92
CA PHE A 74 20.14 -11.24 -5.45
C PHE A 74 20.46 -9.85 -4.86
N ASP A 75 21.61 -9.26 -5.19
CA ASP A 75 22.04 -7.96 -4.64
C ASP A 75 21.10 -6.82 -5.06
N ALA A 76 20.65 -6.83 -6.31
CA ALA A 76 19.71 -5.82 -6.82
C ALA A 76 18.35 -5.92 -6.12
N THR A 77 17.83 -7.13 -5.94
CA THR A 77 16.55 -7.38 -5.27
C THR A 77 16.63 -7.00 -3.78
N LEU A 78 17.65 -7.47 -3.05
CA LEU A 78 17.84 -7.12 -1.64
C LEU A 78 17.92 -5.62 -1.42
N TYR A 79 18.68 -4.92 -2.27
CA TYR A 79 18.79 -3.46 -2.20
C TYR A 79 17.46 -2.77 -2.45
N ALA A 80 16.71 -3.19 -3.48
CA ALA A 80 15.40 -2.64 -3.81
C ALA A 80 14.38 -2.85 -2.70
N ASP A 81 14.29 -4.06 -2.14
CA ASP A 81 13.38 -4.41 -1.05
C ASP A 81 13.59 -3.51 0.19
N LEU A 82 14.85 -3.33 0.59
CA LEU A 82 15.18 -2.48 1.72
C LEU A 82 14.96 -0.99 1.41
N ALA A 83 15.25 -0.55 0.19
CA ALA A 83 15.03 0.85 -0.21
C ALA A 83 13.54 1.23 -0.24
N THR A 84 12.68 0.30 -0.63
CA THR A 84 11.23 0.53 -0.70
C THR A 84 10.50 0.26 0.61
N ALA A 85 11.13 -0.35 1.61
CA ALA A 85 10.48 -0.73 2.87
C ALA A 85 9.91 0.44 3.70
N GLY A 86 10.26 1.70 3.40
CA GLY A 86 9.74 2.91 4.05
C GLY A 86 10.26 3.16 5.47
N ILE A 87 11.22 2.36 5.96
CA ILE A 87 11.81 2.49 7.30
C ILE A 87 13.33 2.71 7.30
N PHE A 88 13.96 2.72 6.13
CA PHE A 88 15.40 2.84 5.98
C PHE A 88 15.82 4.11 5.24
N ASP A 89 16.95 4.69 5.72
CA ASP A 89 17.80 5.60 4.99
C ASP A 89 19.00 4.79 4.45
N ILE A 90 18.96 4.41 3.17
CA ILE A 90 19.98 3.55 2.56
C ILE A 90 21.25 4.35 2.28
N VAL A 91 22.39 3.87 2.78
CA VAL A 91 23.69 4.44 2.47
C VAL A 91 24.04 4.20 1.00
N SER A 92 24.39 5.29 0.30
CA SER A 92 24.85 5.17 -1.09
C SER A 92 26.07 4.26 -1.19
N LYS A 93 26.09 3.37 -2.18
CA LYS A 93 27.22 2.44 -2.42
C LYS A 93 28.56 3.17 -2.57
N SER A 94 28.57 4.38 -3.11
CA SER A 94 29.77 5.22 -3.25
C SER A 94 30.37 5.71 -1.92
N LEU A 95 29.62 5.67 -0.84
CA LEU A 95 30.06 6.07 0.51
C LEU A 95 30.50 4.87 1.35
N MET A 96 30.35 3.65 0.85
CA MET A 96 30.75 2.43 1.54
C MET A 96 32.23 2.12 1.32
N PRO A 97 32.86 1.36 2.24
CA PRO A 97 34.18 0.80 1.99
C PRO A 97 34.23 -0.06 0.74
N PRO A 98 35.32 -0.04 -0.03
CA PRO A 98 35.41 -0.82 -1.27
C PRO A 98 35.50 -2.33 -1.06
N ALA A 99 35.92 -2.78 0.13
CA ALA A 99 36.00 -4.20 0.47
C ALA A 99 34.67 -4.67 1.08
N THR A 100 34.06 -5.69 0.48
CA THR A 100 32.81 -6.32 0.96
C THR A 100 33.17 -7.51 1.85
N PRO A 101 32.71 -7.56 3.13
CA PRO A 101 32.93 -8.69 4.01
C PRO A 101 32.02 -9.85 3.65
N ALA A 102 32.54 -11.08 3.62
CA ALA A 102 31.78 -12.30 3.45
C ALA A 102 31.31 -12.92 4.76
N THR A 103 32.07 -12.70 5.84
CA THR A 103 31.88 -13.30 7.15
C THR A 103 32.00 -12.28 8.27
N PRO A 104 31.48 -12.58 9.48
CA PRO A 104 31.66 -11.75 10.66
C PRO A 104 33.12 -11.43 11.03
N ALA A 105 34.07 -12.30 10.66
CA ALA A 105 35.48 -12.11 10.94
C ALA A 105 36.16 -11.07 10.02
N GLU A 106 35.59 -10.82 8.84
CA GLU A 106 36.13 -9.89 7.86
C GLU A 106 35.65 -8.45 8.02
N ILE A 107 34.57 -8.23 8.78
CA ILE A 107 33.94 -6.90 8.85
C ILE A 107 34.72 -5.95 9.76
N GLN A 108 34.95 -4.75 9.25
CA GLN A 108 35.50 -3.63 9.99
C GLN A 108 34.38 -2.63 10.29
N LEU A 109 33.66 -2.81 11.40
CA LEU A 109 32.46 -2.02 11.74
C LEU A 109 32.70 -0.54 11.74
N GLN A 110 33.87 -0.08 12.21
CA GLN A 110 34.22 1.36 12.27
C GLN A 110 34.26 2.02 10.89
N SER A 111 34.60 1.28 9.83
CA SER A 111 34.62 1.81 8.47
C SER A 111 33.22 2.10 7.92
N TYR A 112 32.19 1.49 8.50
CA TYR A 112 30.79 1.73 8.16
C TYR A 112 30.11 2.71 9.11
N SER A 113 30.43 2.66 10.41
CA SER A 113 29.82 3.56 11.41
C SER A 113 30.39 4.98 11.38
N ASN A 114 31.61 5.17 10.89
CA ASN A 114 32.21 6.48 10.69
C ASN A 114 31.81 7.13 9.37
N ALA A 115 32.08 8.44 9.24
CA ALA A 115 31.96 9.14 7.97
C ALA A 115 32.88 8.51 6.90
N PRO A 116 32.48 8.46 5.61
CA PRO A 116 31.28 9.08 5.05
C PRO A 116 29.99 8.21 5.15
N ALA A 117 30.07 6.92 5.41
CA ALA A 117 28.92 6.01 5.45
C ALA A 117 27.96 6.36 6.60
N SER A 118 28.49 6.54 7.82
CA SER A 118 27.74 6.86 9.04
C SER A 118 26.54 5.94 9.27
N ALA A 119 26.65 4.66 8.91
CA ALA A 119 25.60 3.66 9.03
C ALA A 119 25.36 3.28 10.51
N ALA A 120 24.09 3.06 10.86
CA ALA A 120 23.72 2.44 12.13
C ALA A 120 23.74 0.91 12.02
N TYR A 121 23.35 0.40 10.86
CA TYR A 121 23.31 -1.04 10.58
C TYR A 121 24.03 -1.35 9.27
N ILE A 122 24.50 -2.61 9.15
CA ILE A 122 25.07 -3.13 7.92
C ILE A 122 24.54 -4.53 7.64
N ALA A 123 24.00 -4.73 6.42
CA ALA A 123 23.67 -6.01 5.82
C ALA A 123 24.82 -6.42 4.88
N PHE A 124 25.34 -7.64 5.04
CA PHE A 124 26.47 -8.15 4.27
C PHE A 124 26.47 -9.69 4.28
N GLY A 125 27.33 -10.29 3.46
CA GLY A 125 27.46 -11.75 3.46
C GLY A 125 28.12 -12.32 2.23
N SER A 126 27.83 -13.60 1.95
CA SER A 126 28.32 -14.33 0.78
C SER A 126 27.19 -15.01 0.02
N PHE A 127 27.36 -15.13 -1.30
CA PHE A 127 26.36 -15.75 -2.19
C PHE A 127 27.05 -16.57 -3.26
N GLY A 128 26.54 -17.75 -3.60
CA GLY A 128 27.05 -18.59 -4.68
C GLY A 128 26.49 -19.99 -4.67
N GLN A 129 27.05 -20.84 -5.54
CA GLN A 129 26.67 -22.26 -5.63
C GLN A 129 27.56 -23.12 -4.74
N VAL A 130 26.94 -23.98 -3.91
CA VAL A 130 27.62 -24.95 -3.06
C VAL A 130 26.86 -26.27 -3.13
N GLY A 131 27.53 -27.34 -3.55
CA GLY A 131 26.91 -28.65 -3.66
C GLY A 131 25.71 -28.73 -4.62
N GLY A 132 25.71 -27.91 -5.69
CA GLY A 132 24.64 -27.87 -6.68
C GLY A 132 23.43 -27.04 -6.28
N LYS A 133 23.49 -26.30 -5.15
CA LYS A 133 22.43 -25.39 -4.68
C LYS A 133 22.93 -23.97 -4.59
N LEU A 134 22.05 -22.99 -4.78
CA LEU A 134 22.31 -21.60 -4.39
C LEU A 134 22.34 -21.49 -2.87
N VAL A 135 23.38 -20.88 -2.35
CA VAL A 135 23.55 -20.65 -0.91
C VAL A 135 23.85 -19.18 -0.66
N ALA A 136 23.09 -18.57 0.23
CA ALA A 136 23.38 -17.24 0.76
C ALA A 136 23.60 -17.31 2.27
N ASN A 137 24.72 -16.73 2.74
CA ASN A 137 24.96 -16.51 4.16
C ASN A 137 24.82 -15.01 4.41
N GLY A 138 23.71 -14.59 5.03
CA GLY A 138 23.39 -13.20 5.27
C GLY A 138 23.54 -12.82 6.74
N TYR A 139 24.12 -11.64 6.99
CA TYR A 139 24.35 -11.08 8.32
C TYR A 139 23.80 -9.65 8.38
N LEU A 140 23.21 -9.31 9.52
CA LEU A 140 22.86 -7.95 9.89
C LEU A 140 23.59 -7.58 11.19
N PHE A 141 24.37 -6.52 11.16
CA PHE A 141 25.13 -6.06 12.32
C PHE A 141 24.73 -4.63 12.69
N ASP A 142 24.68 -4.36 14.01
CA ASP A 142 24.62 -3.02 14.56
C ASP A 142 26.04 -2.43 14.53
N ALA A 143 26.28 -1.46 13.65
CA ALA A 143 27.58 -0.88 13.44
C ALA A 143 28.06 0.02 14.61
N LYS A 144 27.16 0.34 15.55
CA LYS A 144 27.45 1.15 16.74
C LYS A 144 27.71 0.30 17.99
N ASN A 145 27.28 -0.95 18.01
CA ASN A 145 27.49 -1.86 19.12
C ASN A 145 28.71 -2.76 18.86
N LEU A 146 29.89 -2.29 19.24
CA LEU A 146 31.15 -3.03 18.98
C LEU A 146 31.31 -4.29 19.82
N GLN A 147 30.58 -4.44 20.92
CA GLN A 147 30.71 -5.59 21.81
C GLN A 147 29.83 -6.75 21.37
N TYR A 148 28.59 -6.50 20.96
CA TYR A 148 27.62 -7.48 20.51
C TYR A 148 26.92 -6.99 19.22
N PRO A 149 27.65 -6.94 18.10
CA PRO A 149 27.15 -6.28 16.91
C PRO A 149 26.14 -7.12 16.11
N GLN A 150 26.14 -8.44 16.28
CA GLN A 150 25.32 -9.34 15.45
C GLN A 150 23.83 -9.27 15.86
N VAL A 151 23.01 -8.74 14.97
CA VAL A 151 21.54 -8.67 15.09
C VAL A 151 20.88 -9.90 14.46
N LEU A 152 21.42 -10.35 13.31
CA LEU A 152 20.87 -11.46 12.53
C LEU A 152 22.01 -12.22 11.85
N ALA A 153 21.87 -13.55 11.78
CA ALA A 153 22.67 -14.42 10.92
C ALA A 153 21.74 -15.50 10.35
N LYS A 154 21.68 -15.63 9.04
CA LYS A 154 20.83 -16.58 8.32
C LYS A 154 21.57 -17.22 7.17
N GLN A 155 21.25 -18.49 6.93
CA GLN A 155 21.67 -19.23 5.74
C GLN A 155 20.42 -19.67 4.98
N TYR A 156 20.43 -19.46 3.68
CA TYR A 156 19.40 -19.90 2.75
C TYR A 156 20.01 -20.87 1.73
N SER A 157 19.22 -21.83 1.28
CA SER A 157 19.67 -22.81 0.27
C SER A 157 18.49 -23.23 -0.60
N GLU A 158 18.60 -22.99 -1.93
CA GLU A 158 17.55 -23.27 -2.92
C GLU A 158 18.15 -23.90 -4.19
N GLU A 159 17.30 -24.44 -5.06
CA GLU A 159 17.74 -24.91 -6.38
C GLU A 159 18.23 -23.73 -7.23
N PRO A 160 19.24 -23.91 -8.10
CA PRO A 160 19.80 -22.81 -8.89
C PRO A 160 18.81 -22.29 -9.93
N SER A 161 18.35 -21.07 -9.73
CA SER A 161 17.55 -20.31 -10.69
C SER A 161 17.60 -18.81 -10.37
N GLU A 162 17.23 -17.96 -11.31
CA GLU A 162 17.09 -16.53 -11.08
C GLU A 162 15.95 -16.23 -10.07
N ASP A 163 14.84 -16.97 -10.17
CA ASP A 163 13.72 -16.86 -9.23
C ASP A 163 14.14 -17.21 -7.80
N SER A 164 14.94 -18.26 -7.62
CA SER A 164 15.48 -18.64 -6.31
C SER A 164 16.42 -17.57 -5.74
N ALA A 165 17.22 -16.93 -6.58
CA ALA A 165 18.08 -15.83 -6.14
C ALA A 165 17.25 -14.64 -5.63
N ARG A 166 16.14 -14.29 -6.32
CA ARG A 166 15.17 -13.29 -5.87
C ARG A 166 14.49 -13.70 -4.57
N GLU A 167 14.00 -14.94 -4.50
CA GLU A 167 13.30 -15.45 -3.30
C GLU A 167 14.20 -15.40 -2.05
N ILE A 168 15.47 -15.80 -2.17
CA ILE A 168 16.43 -15.70 -1.07
C ILE A 168 16.62 -14.22 -0.65
N ALA A 169 16.71 -13.30 -1.60
CA ALA A 169 16.84 -11.88 -1.30
C ALA A 169 15.61 -11.33 -0.56
N HIS A 170 14.41 -11.65 -1.03
CA HIS A 170 13.15 -11.28 -0.40
C HIS A 170 13.05 -11.78 1.05
N ARG A 171 13.36 -13.04 1.27
CA ARG A 171 13.35 -13.65 2.61
C ARG A 171 14.36 -13.00 3.56
N PHE A 172 15.54 -12.66 3.08
CA PHE A 172 16.55 -11.97 3.89
C PHE A 172 16.15 -10.51 4.17
N ALA A 173 15.59 -9.80 3.19
CA ALA A 173 15.05 -8.45 3.38
C ALA A 173 13.92 -8.44 4.43
N ASP A 174 12.97 -9.35 4.33
CA ASP A 174 11.85 -9.45 5.26
C ASP A 174 12.30 -9.77 6.70
N GLU A 175 13.32 -10.58 6.89
CA GLU A 175 13.94 -10.82 8.21
C GLU A 175 14.59 -9.54 8.78
N ILE A 176 15.28 -8.75 7.94
CA ILE A 176 15.87 -7.46 8.35
C ILE A 176 14.76 -6.48 8.73
N ILE A 177 13.72 -6.36 7.90
CA ILE A 177 12.57 -5.49 8.14
C ILE A 177 11.86 -5.90 9.44
N TYR A 178 11.64 -7.18 9.66
CA TYR A 178 11.01 -7.69 10.88
C TYR A 178 11.82 -7.32 12.14
N ARG A 179 13.14 -7.49 12.09
CA ARG A 179 14.04 -7.21 13.23
C ARG A 179 14.12 -5.73 13.57
N LEU A 180 14.17 -4.86 12.58
CA LEU A 180 14.32 -3.41 12.79
C LEU A 180 12.98 -2.68 12.80
N GLY A 181 11.95 -3.22 12.15
CA GLY A 181 10.62 -2.64 12.03
C GLY A 181 9.66 -2.94 13.18
N GLY A 182 10.17 -3.30 14.36
CA GLY A 182 9.32 -3.51 15.55
C GLY A 182 8.50 -4.80 15.50
N GLY A 183 8.91 -5.83 14.76
CA GLY A 183 8.22 -7.11 14.64
C GLY A 183 7.08 -7.10 13.61
N THR A 184 6.97 -6.05 12.80
CA THR A 184 6.07 -6.05 11.65
C THR A 184 6.76 -6.79 10.49
N PRO A 185 6.14 -7.84 9.92
CA PRO A 185 6.72 -8.55 8.78
C PRO A 185 6.99 -7.63 7.59
N GLY A 186 7.98 -7.99 6.77
CA GLY A 186 8.15 -7.37 5.45
C GLY A 186 7.08 -7.83 4.47
N ILE A 187 7.14 -7.31 3.27
CA ILE A 187 6.16 -7.57 2.19
C ILE A 187 6.79 -8.23 0.96
N ALA A 188 8.09 -8.52 1.02
CA ALA A 188 8.83 -8.94 -0.16
C ALA A 188 8.38 -10.32 -0.70
N GLU A 189 7.87 -11.21 0.16
CA GLU A 189 7.29 -12.49 -0.25
C GLU A 189 5.80 -12.42 -0.63
N THR A 190 5.18 -11.22 -0.61
CA THR A 190 3.75 -11.06 -0.89
C THR A 190 3.45 -10.94 -2.38
N LYS A 191 2.19 -11.16 -2.75
CA LYS A 191 1.70 -11.10 -4.14
C LYS A 191 0.60 -10.05 -4.29
N ILE A 192 0.47 -9.53 -5.51
CA ILE A 192 -0.64 -8.66 -5.89
C ILE A 192 -1.45 -9.37 -6.97
N TYR A 193 -2.75 -9.56 -6.71
CA TYR A 193 -3.71 -10.08 -7.68
C TYR A 193 -4.43 -8.90 -8.33
N TYR A 194 -4.59 -8.91 -9.64
CA TYR A 194 -5.16 -7.79 -10.37
C TYR A 194 -5.89 -8.23 -11.63
N VAL A 195 -6.67 -7.34 -12.20
CA VAL A 195 -7.33 -7.54 -13.49
C VAL A 195 -6.38 -7.10 -14.60
N HIS A 196 -6.22 -7.92 -15.63
CA HIS A 196 -5.47 -7.57 -16.83
C HIS A 196 -6.34 -7.71 -18.08
N LEU A 197 -6.30 -6.69 -18.94
CA LEU A 197 -6.97 -6.69 -20.23
C LEU A 197 -6.13 -7.47 -21.25
N SER A 198 -6.66 -8.57 -21.77
CA SER A 198 -6.00 -9.43 -22.72
C SER A 198 -6.91 -9.70 -23.92
N GLY A 199 -6.62 -9.14 -25.08
CA GLY A 199 -7.34 -9.40 -26.32
C GLY A 199 -8.84 -8.99 -26.34
N GLY A 200 -9.29 -8.14 -25.41
CA GLY A 200 -10.70 -7.74 -25.23
C GLY A 200 -11.38 -8.39 -24.03
N ASP A 201 -10.86 -9.48 -23.50
CA ASP A 201 -11.28 -10.11 -22.26
C ASP A 201 -10.52 -9.54 -21.06
N LYS A 202 -11.10 -9.67 -19.87
CA LYS A 202 -10.44 -9.32 -18.61
C LYS A 202 -10.25 -10.59 -17.77
N GLU A 203 -8.99 -10.89 -17.47
CA GLU A 203 -8.61 -12.05 -16.67
C GLU A 203 -7.92 -11.63 -15.38
N ILE A 204 -7.94 -12.47 -14.37
CA ILE A 204 -7.22 -12.25 -13.14
C ILE A 204 -5.78 -12.72 -13.31
N TRP A 205 -4.85 -11.86 -12.97
CA TRP A 205 -3.41 -12.09 -13.00
C TRP A 205 -2.83 -11.96 -11.59
N ALA A 206 -1.63 -12.49 -11.40
CA ALA A 206 -0.81 -12.29 -10.21
C ALA A 206 0.56 -11.78 -10.60
N MET A 207 1.19 -11.06 -9.66
CA MET A 207 2.58 -10.62 -9.73
C MET A 207 3.19 -10.59 -8.33
N ASP A 208 4.51 -10.56 -8.25
CA ASP A 208 5.21 -10.25 -7.01
C ASP A 208 4.92 -8.80 -6.58
N TYR A 209 5.17 -8.49 -5.31
CA TYR A 209 4.89 -7.17 -4.74
C TYR A 209 5.57 -6.01 -5.50
N ASP A 210 6.71 -6.29 -6.13
CA ASP A 210 7.53 -5.33 -6.89
C ASP A 210 7.21 -5.27 -8.40
N GLY A 211 6.17 -5.99 -8.84
CA GLY A 211 5.73 -6.04 -10.24
C GLY A 211 6.39 -7.12 -11.09
N ALA A 212 7.29 -7.93 -10.54
CA ALA A 212 7.89 -9.05 -11.25
C ALA A 212 6.94 -10.25 -11.39
N ASN A 213 7.33 -11.25 -12.18
CA ASN A 213 6.66 -12.55 -12.31
C ASN A 213 5.17 -12.46 -12.65
N GLN A 214 4.78 -11.52 -13.54
CA GLN A 214 3.40 -11.34 -13.99
C GLN A 214 2.90 -12.55 -14.77
N HIS A 215 1.82 -13.19 -14.30
CA HIS A 215 1.23 -14.35 -14.97
C HIS A 215 -0.28 -14.44 -14.77
N PRO A 216 -1.04 -15.04 -15.72
CA PRO A 216 -2.47 -15.21 -15.58
C PRO A 216 -2.82 -16.33 -14.58
N ILE A 217 -3.86 -16.09 -13.78
CA ILE A 217 -4.48 -17.08 -12.89
C ILE A 217 -5.73 -17.67 -13.53
N THR A 218 -6.49 -16.86 -14.27
CA THR A 218 -7.74 -17.30 -14.89
C THR A 218 -7.65 -17.26 -16.41
N HIS A 219 -8.45 -18.14 -17.06
CA HIS A 219 -8.55 -18.28 -18.51
C HIS A 219 -10.00 -18.54 -18.88
N LEU A 220 -10.92 -17.64 -18.52
CA LEU A 220 -12.35 -17.81 -18.73
C LEU A 220 -12.83 -17.28 -20.09
N GLY A 221 -12.01 -16.46 -20.77
CA GLY A 221 -12.39 -15.83 -22.03
C GLY A 221 -13.59 -14.90 -21.88
N THR A 222 -13.66 -14.17 -20.76
CA THR A 222 -14.74 -13.24 -20.47
C THR A 222 -14.26 -12.13 -19.54
N ILE A 223 -15.17 -11.28 -19.08
CA ILE A 223 -14.82 -10.19 -18.14
C ILE A 223 -14.82 -10.74 -16.71
N SER A 224 -13.64 -10.85 -16.11
CA SER A 224 -13.41 -11.16 -14.70
C SER A 224 -12.91 -9.94 -13.95
N MET A 225 -13.44 -9.65 -12.76
CA MET A 225 -13.19 -8.40 -12.02
C MET A 225 -13.16 -8.62 -10.51
N SER A 226 -12.62 -7.61 -9.79
CA SER A 226 -12.66 -7.51 -8.33
C SER A 226 -12.05 -8.73 -7.63
N PRO A 227 -10.81 -9.13 -7.95
CA PRO A 227 -10.15 -10.23 -7.25
C PRO A 227 -9.99 -9.91 -5.76
N ARG A 228 -10.19 -10.92 -4.91
CA ARG A 228 -9.95 -10.85 -3.46
C ARG A 228 -9.39 -12.17 -2.96
N ILE A 229 -8.16 -12.11 -2.48
CA ILE A 229 -7.47 -13.27 -1.90
C ILE A 229 -7.97 -13.54 -0.48
N SER A 230 -8.13 -14.81 -0.12
CA SER A 230 -8.49 -15.22 1.24
C SER A 230 -7.36 -14.93 2.25
N PRO A 231 -7.67 -14.76 3.56
CA PRO A 231 -6.66 -14.44 4.58
C PRO A 231 -5.55 -15.49 4.72
N ASP A 232 -5.81 -16.73 4.34
CA ASP A 232 -4.82 -17.82 4.31
C ASP A 232 -4.05 -17.93 2.99
N ASN A 233 -4.30 -17.01 2.03
CA ASN A 233 -3.73 -16.98 0.68
C ASN A 233 -3.97 -18.24 -0.17
N THR A 234 -5.01 -19.04 0.14
CA THR A 234 -5.26 -20.32 -0.56
C THR A 234 -6.36 -20.24 -1.61
N ARG A 235 -7.26 -19.23 -1.52
CA ARG A 235 -8.42 -19.09 -2.38
C ARG A 235 -8.58 -17.66 -2.89
N LEU A 236 -8.96 -17.54 -4.15
CA LEU A 236 -9.22 -16.27 -4.81
C LEU A 236 -10.71 -16.19 -5.18
N ALA A 237 -11.42 -15.22 -4.60
CA ALA A 237 -12.78 -14.88 -4.97
C ALA A 237 -12.77 -13.72 -5.97
N PHE A 238 -13.62 -13.77 -6.98
CA PHE A 238 -13.76 -12.71 -7.99
C PHE A 238 -15.13 -12.77 -8.65
N ALA A 239 -15.51 -11.72 -9.35
CA ALA A 239 -16.73 -11.68 -10.15
C ALA A 239 -16.38 -11.96 -11.62
N SER A 240 -17.19 -12.77 -12.31
CA SER A 240 -17.02 -13.07 -13.73
C SER A 240 -18.36 -13.03 -14.46
N PHE A 241 -18.38 -12.45 -15.65
CA PHE A 241 -19.59 -12.33 -16.45
C PHE A 241 -19.93 -13.65 -17.13
N GLY A 242 -21.18 -14.05 -17.02
CA GLY A 242 -21.74 -15.26 -17.62
C GLY A 242 -23.16 -15.03 -18.13
N LYS A 243 -23.89 -16.12 -18.37
CA LYS A 243 -25.27 -16.09 -18.93
C LYS A 243 -26.25 -15.23 -18.11
N TYR A 244 -26.05 -15.15 -16.79
CA TYR A 244 -26.95 -14.47 -15.85
C TYR A 244 -26.38 -13.17 -15.31
N GLY A 245 -25.50 -12.50 -16.08
CA GLY A 245 -24.77 -11.32 -15.64
C GLY A 245 -23.49 -11.67 -14.88
N SER A 246 -23.04 -10.79 -14.02
CA SER A 246 -21.86 -11.01 -13.17
C SER A 246 -22.18 -12.01 -12.06
N GLN A 247 -21.33 -13.01 -11.86
CA GLN A 247 -21.46 -14.01 -10.80
C GLN A 247 -20.14 -14.22 -10.08
N LEU A 248 -20.18 -14.49 -8.78
CA LEU A 248 -18.99 -14.83 -8.03
C LEU A 248 -18.45 -16.20 -8.45
N LYS A 249 -17.14 -16.24 -8.58
CA LYS A 249 -16.33 -17.43 -8.83
C LYS A 249 -15.30 -17.58 -7.73
N MET A 250 -14.89 -18.81 -7.48
CA MET A 250 -13.84 -19.15 -6.53
C MET A 250 -12.79 -20.00 -7.23
N TYR A 251 -11.52 -19.62 -7.05
CA TYR A 251 -10.37 -20.37 -7.54
C TYR A 251 -9.48 -20.81 -6.36
N SER A 252 -9.12 -22.08 -6.31
CA SER A 252 -8.17 -22.61 -5.33
C SER A 252 -6.76 -22.51 -5.90
N LEU A 253 -5.91 -21.71 -5.28
CA LEU A 253 -4.50 -21.59 -5.63
C LEU A 253 -3.72 -22.86 -5.28
N LEU A 254 -4.10 -23.56 -4.20
CA LEU A 254 -3.48 -24.85 -3.81
C LEU A 254 -3.77 -25.96 -4.79
N LEU A 255 -5.01 -26.03 -5.30
CA LEU A 255 -5.44 -27.10 -6.22
C LEU A 255 -5.31 -26.68 -7.69
N ASN A 256 -4.95 -25.43 -7.95
CA ASN A 256 -4.83 -24.83 -9.28
C ASN A 256 -6.09 -25.06 -10.13
N ARG A 257 -7.30 -24.85 -9.56
CA ARG A 257 -8.58 -25.07 -10.24
C ARG A 257 -9.72 -24.26 -9.64
N TYR A 258 -10.79 -24.08 -10.43
CA TYR A 258 -12.05 -23.54 -9.93
C TYR A 258 -12.69 -24.49 -8.92
N ILE A 259 -13.26 -23.92 -7.86
CA ILE A 259 -14.07 -24.63 -6.87
C ILE A 259 -15.48 -24.05 -6.83
N ALA A 260 -16.46 -24.86 -6.41
CA ALA A 260 -17.85 -24.42 -6.36
C ALA A 260 -18.04 -23.26 -5.38
N PHE A 261 -18.78 -22.23 -5.81
CA PHE A 261 -19.30 -21.15 -4.99
C PHE A 261 -20.73 -20.84 -5.45
N PRO A 262 -21.75 -21.45 -4.84
CA PRO A 262 -23.13 -21.37 -5.29
C PRO A 262 -23.75 -20.02 -4.91
N SER A 263 -23.43 -18.95 -5.64
CA SER A 263 -24.01 -17.61 -5.47
C SER A 263 -25.43 -17.45 -6.05
N GLY A 264 -26.03 -18.53 -6.55
CA GLY A 264 -27.35 -18.53 -7.21
C GLY A 264 -27.30 -17.94 -8.63
N ASN A 265 -28.47 -17.79 -9.26
CA ASN A 265 -28.63 -17.22 -10.60
C ASN A 265 -28.94 -15.71 -10.52
N VAL A 266 -28.25 -14.99 -9.62
CA VAL A 266 -28.44 -13.55 -9.42
C VAL A 266 -27.12 -12.82 -9.71
N SER A 267 -27.25 -11.59 -10.20
CA SER A 267 -26.07 -10.76 -10.40
C SER A 267 -25.36 -10.51 -9.08
N SER A 268 -24.08 -10.85 -9.01
CA SER A 268 -23.26 -10.70 -7.81
C SER A 268 -21.84 -10.21 -8.15
N ALA A 269 -21.27 -9.39 -7.29
CA ALA A 269 -20.00 -8.69 -7.53
C ALA A 269 -19.28 -8.33 -6.22
N THR A 270 -18.10 -7.79 -6.36
CA THR A 270 -17.29 -7.16 -5.28
C THR A 270 -17.20 -8.02 -4.01
N PRO A 271 -16.64 -9.24 -4.08
CA PRO A 271 -16.45 -10.08 -2.90
C PRO A 271 -15.49 -9.44 -1.91
N ALA A 272 -15.63 -9.77 -0.61
CA ALA A 272 -14.70 -9.37 0.45
C ALA A 272 -14.66 -10.44 1.52
N TRP A 273 -13.48 -10.95 1.83
CA TRP A 273 -13.27 -11.95 2.86
C TRP A 273 -13.35 -11.35 4.26
N ALA A 274 -14.05 -12.02 5.17
CA ALA A 274 -13.86 -11.78 6.58
C ALA A 274 -12.44 -12.21 7.03
N PRO A 275 -11.81 -11.55 7.99
CA PRO A 275 -10.44 -11.89 8.42
C PRO A 275 -10.31 -13.29 9.02
N SER A 276 -11.42 -13.89 9.46
CA SER A 276 -11.47 -15.29 9.88
C SER A 276 -11.33 -16.30 8.72
N GLY A 277 -11.53 -15.86 7.46
CA GLY A 277 -11.61 -16.74 6.29
C GLY A 277 -12.86 -17.62 6.20
N ASN A 278 -13.80 -17.51 7.14
CA ASN A 278 -14.99 -18.37 7.24
C ASN A 278 -16.22 -17.78 6.54
N GLU A 279 -16.20 -16.48 6.28
CA GLU A 279 -17.30 -15.75 5.65
C GLU A 279 -16.79 -14.87 4.51
N ILE A 280 -17.68 -14.58 3.57
CA ILE A 280 -17.46 -13.67 2.46
C ILE A 280 -18.67 -12.73 2.34
N ALA A 281 -18.41 -11.41 2.37
CA ALA A 281 -19.40 -10.40 2.03
C ALA A 281 -19.33 -10.11 0.53
N TYR A 282 -20.46 -9.81 -0.09
CA TYR A 282 -20.52 -9.49 -1.52
C TYR A 282 -21.76 -8.65 -1.83
N ALA A 283 -21.72 -7.93 -2.94
CA ALA A 283 -22.90 -7.27 -3.48
C ALA A 283 -23.71 -8.26 -4.34
N ALA A 284 -25.03 -8.33 -4.13
CA ALA A 284 -25.92 -9.09 -4.98
C ALA A 284 -27.25 -8.37 -5.23
N ALA A 285 -27.82 -8.57 -6.42
CA ALA A 285 -29.04 -7.92 -6.89
C ALA A 285 -30.11 -8.94 -7.29
N PRO A 286 -30.81 -9.58 -6.33
CA PRO A 286 -31.92 -10.49 -6.66
C PRO A 286 -33.15 -9.78 -7.23
N ARG A 287 -33.27 -8.46 -7.08
CA ARG A 287 -34.42 -7.63 -7.48
C ARG A 287 -33.95 -6.28 -8.07
N ASP A 288 -32.97 -6.31 -8.95
CA ASP A 288 -32.42 -5.15 -9.67
C ASP A 288 -31.67 -4.10 -8.81
N GLU A 289 -31.65 -4.24 -7.49
CA GLU A 289 -30.90 -3.35 -6.59
C GLU A 289 -29.82 -4.14 -5.85
N PHE A 290 -28.57 -3.67 -5.95
CA PHE A 290 -27.46 -4.26 -5.21
C PHE A 290 -27.57 -4.01 -3.72
N ASN A 291 -27.45 -5.08 -2.95
CA ASN A 291 -27.34 -5.06 -1.49
C ASN A 291 -26.17 -5.94 -1.05
N ILE A 292 -25.67 -5.69 0.17
CA ILE A 292 -24.61 -6.52 0.75
C ILE A 292 -25.23 -7.79 1.34
N TRP A 293 -24.64 -8.89 0.95
CA TRP A 293 -24.94 -10.24 1.42
C TRP A 293 -23.72 -10.85 2.08
N ILE A 294 -23.91 -11.75 3.04
CA ILE A 294 -22.86 -12.56 3.63
C ILE A 294 -23.20 -14.04 3.41
N ALA A 295 -22.23 -14.80 2.94
CA ALA A 295 -22.27 -16.25 2.85
C ALA A 295 -21.10 -16.87 3.63
N ASP A 296 -21.16 -18.17 3.89
CA ASP A 296 -19.98 -18.90 4.33
C ASP A 296 -18.88 -18.92 3.24
N SER A 297 -17.70 -19.33 3.58
CA SER A 297 -16.56 -19.35 2.66
C SER A 297 -16.71 -20.32 1.47
N ASN A 298 -17.78 -21.13 1.45
CA ASN A 298 -18.15 -22.02 0.34
C ASN A 298 -19.33 -21.49 -0.47
N GLY A 299 -19.89 -20.33 -0.13
CA GLY A 299 -21.01 -19.69 -0.82
C GLY A 299 -22.39 -20.14 -0.36
N ASN A 300 -22.49 -20.91 0.72
CA ASN A 300 -23.78 -21.35 1.26
C ASN A 300 -24.31 -20.35 2.31
N LEU A 301 -25.60 -20.50 2.67
CA LEU A 301 -26.27 -19.76 3.74
C LEU A 301 -26.23 -18.23 3.56
N GLY A 302 -26.26 -17.75 2.31
CA GLY A 302 -26.26 -16.33 2.01
C GLY A 302 -27.42 -15.59 2.67
N ARG A 303 -27.12 -14.54 3.48
CA ARG A 303 -28.11 -13.64 4.09
C ARG A 303 -27.86 -12.20 3.69
N GLN A 304 -28.91 -11.47 3.41
CA GLN A 304 -28.86 -10.03 3.14
C GLN A 304 -28.67 -9.28 4.47
N ILE A 305 -27.72 -8.33 4.50
CA ILE A 305 -27.44 -7.50 5.70
C ILE A 305 -27.69 -6.00 5.47
N THR A 306 -27.95 -5.58 4.21
CA THR A 306 -28.41 -4.22 3.91
C THR A 306 -29.73 -4.27 3.16
N SER A 307 -30.56 -3.25 3.34
CA SER A 307 -31.83 -3.06 2.60
C SER A 307 -31.88 -1.64 2.04
N PHE A 308 -30.75 -1.15 1.58
CA PHE A 308 -30.60 0.22 1.07
C PHE A 308 -30.37 0.19 -0.42
N ARG A 309 -30.65 1.34 -1.06
CA ARG A 309 -30.39 1.50 -2.48
C ARG A 309 -28.88 1.44 -2.77
N ASP A 310 -28.51 0.61 -3.75
CA ASP A 310 -27.17 0.52 -4.35
C ASP A 310 -26.03 0.36 -3.33
N ALA A 311 -26.10 -0.65 -2.48
CA ALA A 311 -25.00 -1.00 -1.57
C ALA A 311 -24.04 -2.00 -2.24
N SER A 312 -22.75 -1.65 -2.33
CA SER A 312 -21.71 -2.43 -3.00
C SER A 312 -20.33 -2.25 -2.37
N SER A 313 -19.34 -2.94 -2.91
CA SER A 313 -17.92 -2.83 -2.53
C SER A 313 -17.69 -2.99 -1.02
N PRO A 314 -18.19 -4.06 -0.38
CA PRO A 314 -17.91 -4.30 1.02
C PRO A 314 -16.41 -4.53 1.27
N ALA A 315 -15.92 -4.11 2.44
CA ALA A 315 -14.57 -4.38 2.92
C ALA A 315 -14.62 -4.58 4.43
N TYR A 316 -14.22 -5.76 4.90
CA TYR A 316 -14.14 -6.04 6.34
C TYR A 316 -12.97 -5.31 6.99
N ASN A 317 -13.16 -4.85 8.22
CA ASN A 317 -12.08 -4.42 9.09
C ASN A 317 -11.19 -5.65 9.38
N PRO A 318 -9.93 -5.69 8.90
CA PRO A 318 -9.09 -6.89 8.97
C PRO A 318 -8.62 -7.20 10.40
N ARG A 319 -8.62 -6.21 11.28
CA ARG A 319 -8.20 -6.36 12.68
C ARG A 319 -9.25 -7.06 13.54
N THR A 320 -10.52 -6.69 13.36
CA THR A 320 -11.59 -7.10 14.25
C THR A 320 -12.63 -7.99 13.60
N GLY A 321 -12.85 -7.87 12.30
CA GLY A 321 -13.95 -8.51 11.56
C GLY A 321 -15.33 -7.97 11.96
N SER A 322 -15.42 -7.05 12.90
CA SER A 322 -16.70 -6.59 13.48
C SER A 322 -17.34 -5.43 12.70
N GLN A 323 -16.62 -4.83 11.75
CA GLN A 323 -17.10 -3.73 10.94
C GLN A 323 -16.88 -4.01 9.46
N ILE A 324 -17.77 -3.46 8.63
CA ILE A 324 -17.71 -3.49 7.17
C ILE A 324 -17.81 -2.05 6.66
N ALA A 325 -16.81 -1.60 5.90
CA ALA A 325 -16.92 -0.41 5.06
C ALA A 325 -17.60 -0.79 3.75
N PHE A 326 -18.41 0.09 3.19
CA PHE A 326 -19.11 -0.17 1.93
C PHE A 326 -19.51 1.13 1.24
N ILE A 327 -19.86 1.04 -0.03
CA ILE A 327 -20.35 2.17 -0.83
C ILE A 327 -21.87 2.05 -0.99
N SER A 328 -22.57 3.17 -0.86
CA SER A 328 -24.02 3.20 -1.13
C SER A 328 -24.48 4.54 -1.70
N GLY A 329 -25.39 4.47 -2.67
CA GLY A 329 -26.08 5.60 -3.29
C GLY A 329 -27.33 6.05 -2.51
N ARG A 330 -27.57 5.57 -1.30
CA ARG A 330 -28.81 5.84 -0.50
C ARG A 330 -29.11 7.32 -0.25
N THR A 331 -28.11 8.18 -0.30
CA THR A 331 -28.24 9.64 -0.13
C THR A 331 -28.10 10.42 -1.44
N GLY A 332 -28.12 9.74 -2.59
CA GLY A 332 -28.00 10.32 -3.94
C GLY A 332 -26.75 9.81 -4.65
N LEU A 333 -25.61 10.49 -4.49
CA LEU A 333 -24.32 10.02 -5.01
C LEU A 333 -23.74 8.91 -4.12
N PRO A 334 -22.95 7.99 -4.71
CA PRO A 334 -22.21 6.98 -3.95
C PRO A 334 -21.31 7.60 -2.89
N GLN A 335 -21.48 7.17 -1.65
CA GLN A 335 -20.75 7.63 -0.48
C GLN A 335 -20.16 6.43 0.27
N LEU A 336 -19.10 6.70 1.05
CA LEU A 336 -18.51 5.73 1.96
C LEU A 336 -19.34 5.64 3.25
N TYR A 337 -19.68 4.43 3.64
CA TYR A 337 -20.34 4.08 4.89
C TYR A 337 -19.54 3.02 5.65
N ILE A 338 -19.78 2.96 6.97
CA ILE A 338 -19.36 1.86 7.84
C ILE A 338 -20.58 1.32 8.55
N MET A 339 -20.64 0.02 8.76
CA MET A 339 -21.64 -0.67 9.58
C MET A 339 -20.98 -1.79 10.41
N ASN A 340 -21.67 -2.29 11.41
CA ASN A 340 -21.30 -3.54 12.07
C ASN A 340 -21.46 -4.74 11.10
N SER A 341 -20.74 -5.82 11.35
CA SER A 341 -20.78 -7.01 10.47
C SER A 341 -22.14 -7.73 10.45
N ASP A 342 -23.03 -7.40 11.37
CA ASP A 342 -24.43 -7.86 11.38
C ASP A 342 -25.38 -6.97 10.55
N GLY A 343 -24.90 -5.84 10.03
CA GLY A 343 -25.66 -4.85 9.25
C GLY A 343 -26.20 -3.69 10.08
N SER A 344 -26.04 -3.70 11.40
CA SER A 344 -26.47 -2.62 12.29
C SER A 344 -25.47 -1.46 12.33
N GLY A 345 -25.85 -0.34 12.94
CA GLY A 345 -24.93 0.78 13.24
C GLY A 345 -24.39 1.51 12.03
N VAL A 346 -25.15 1.62 10.95
CA VAL A 346 -24.74 2.27 9.69
C VAL A 346 -24.41 3.74 9.91
N GLN A 347 -23.20 4.15 9.53
CA GLN A 347 -22.68 5.51 9.64
C GLN A 347 -22.17 6.02 8.31
N LEU A 348 -22.55 7.24 7.92
CA LEU A 348 -21.99 7.96 6.78
C LEU A 348 -20.59 8.49 7.14
N MET A 349 -19.63 8.25 6.26
CA MET A 349 -18.22 8.66 6.46
C MET A 349 -17.83 9.87 5.60
N THR A 350 -18.28 9.95 4.35
CA THR A 350 -18.01 11.05 3.43
C THR A 350 -19.17 12.03 3.40
N ASP A 351 -18.88 13.30 3.08
CA ASP A 351 -19.83 14.42 3.15
C ASP A 351 -20.30 14.92 1.78
N THR A 352 -19.57 14.58 0.70
CA THR A 352 -19.81 15.10 -0.64
C THR A 352 -19.14 14.25 -1.72
N GLY A 353 -19.40 14.58 -3.00
CA GLY A 353 -18.72 13.98 -4.14
C GLY A 353 -19.11 12.54 -4.41
N TYR A 354 -18.23 11.80 -5.02
CA TYR A 354 -18.39 10.39 -5.43
C TYR A 354 -17.27 9.54 -4.81
N ALA A 355 -17.60 8.63 -3.90
CA ALA A 355 -16.67 7.73 -3.25
C ALA A 355 -16.77 6.30 -3.82
N SER A 356 -15.66 5.56 -3.88
CA SER A 356 -15.60 4.17 -4.34
C SER A 356 -14.48 3.37 -3.67
N SER A 357 -14.52 2.05 -3.82
CA SER A 357 -13.42 1.11 -3.60
C SER A 357 -12.73 1.22 -2.21
N PRO A 358 -13.47 1.09 -1.10
CA PRO A 358 -12.88 1.17 0.23
C PRO A 358 -11.96 -0.02 0.53
N SER A 359 -10.85 0.26 1.24
CA SER A 359 -9.88 -0.72 1.72
C SER A 359 -9.39 -0.33 3.10
N TRP A 360 -9.47 -1.22 4.08
CA TRP A 360 -9.00 -0.98 5.43
C TRP A 360 -7.48 -1.17 5.55
N SER A 361 -6.86 -0.31 6.37
CA SER A 361 -5.49 -0.56 6.84
C SER A 361 -5.43 -1.82 7.72
N PRO A 362 -4.29 -2.53 7.77
CA PRO A 362 -4.16 -3.76 8.58
C PRO A 362 -4.45 -3.57 10.07
N ASN A 363 -4.19 -2.37 10.62
CA ASN A 363 -4.50 -2.03 12.00
C ASN A 363 -6.00 -1.74 12.26
N GLY A 364 -6.82 -1.66 11.20
CA GLY A 364 -8.26 -1.43 11.29
C GLY A 364 -8.68 -0.03 11.73
N GLN A 365 -7.80 0.98 11.65
CA GLN A 365 -8.07 2.34 12.11
C GLN A 365 -8.26 3.34 10.97
N VAL A 366 -7.74 3.03 9.77
CA VAL A 366 -7.75 3.90 8.60
C VAL A 366 -8.39 3.19 7.41
N ILE A 367 -9.13 3.92 6.59
CA ILE A 367 -9.67 3.42 5.32
C ILE A 367 -9.03 4.22 4.19
N ALA A 368 -8.45 3.53 3.20
CA ALA A 368 -8.12 4.10 1.90
C ALA A 368 -9.32 3.91 0.97
N PHE A 369 -9.61 4.90 0.15
CA PHE A 369 -10.71 4.86 -0.82
C PHE A 369 -10.46 5.84 -1.95
N ALA A 370 -11.11 5.62 -3.08
CA ALA A 370 -11.08 6.58 -4.16
C ALA A 370 -12.21 7.59 -3.98
N TRP A 371 -11.92 8.89 -4.20
CA TRP A 371 -12.88 9.96 -3.98
C TRP A 371 -12.73 11.10 -4.99
N ASP A 372 -13.79 11.38 -5.74
CA ASP A 372 -13.95 12.62 -6.47
C ASP A 372 -14.79 13.58 -5.62
N ARG A 373 -14.14 14.41 -4.82
CA ARG A 373 -14.82 15.36 -3.92
C ARG A 373 -15.55 16.48 -4.64
N LYS A 374 -15.15 16.78 -5.86
CA LYS A 374 -15.70 17.85 -6.67
C LYS A 374 -16.68 17.35 -7.73
N TYR A 375 -17.07 16.07 -7.66
CA TYR A 375 -17.98 15.48 -8.62
C TYR A 375 -19.29 16.30 -8.73
N GLY A 376 -19.61 16.75 -9.94
CA GLY A 376 -20.81 17.51 -10.23
C GLY A 376 -20.77 18.12 -11.63
N PRO A 377 -21.87 18.73 -12.11
CA PRO A 377 -21.92 19.40 -13.40
C PRO A 377 -20.85 20.50 -13.53
N GLY A 378 -20.00 20.40 -14.55
CA GLY A 378 -18.91 21.36 -14.80
C GLY A 378 -17.69 21.21 -13.90
N ALA A 379 -17.64 20.20 -13.03
CA ALA A 379 -16.43 19.87 -12.29
C ALA A 379 -15.36 19.31 -13.24
N PRO A 380 -14.06 19.59 -12.99
CA PRO A 380 -12.98 19.09 -13.85
C PRO A 380 -12.87 17.55 -13.88
N GLY A 381 -13.59 16.85 -13.00
CA GLY A 381 -13.47 15.41 -12.83
C GLY A 381 -12.08 15.03 -12.32
N GLY A 382 -11.97 13.90 -11.75
CA GLY A 382 -10.69 13.36 -11.25
C GLY A 382 -10.90 12.66 -9.92
N GLN A 383 -10.66 11.37 -9.94
CA GLN A 383 -10.77 10.52 -8.76
C GLN A 383 -9.38 10.31 -8.20
N ASP A 384 -9.19 10.65 -6.94
CA ASP A 384 -7.92 10.50 -6.22
C ASP A 384 -8.05 9.52 -5.06
N ILE A 385 -6.91 8.98 -4.62
CA ILE A 385 -6.84 8.13 -3.43
C ILE A 385 -6.73 9.00 -2.18
N TYR A 386 -7.64 8.77 -1.27
CA TYR A 386 -7.69 9.37 0.06
C TYR A 386 -7.55 8.31 1.13
N ILE A 387 -7.02 8.69 2.28
CA ILE A 387 -7.10 7.93 3.52
C ILE A 387 -7.93 8.71 4.53
N MET A 388 -8.69 7.98 5.36
CA MET A 388 -9.52 8.55 6.42
C MET A 388 -9.35 7.77 7.71
N GLU A 389 -9.03 8.48 8.79
CA GLU A 389 -9.07 7.93 10.15
C GLU A 389 -10.54 7.76 10.58
N VAL A 390 -10.93 6.53 10.91
CA VAL A 390 -12.33 6.17 11.17
C VAL A 390 -12.90 6.87 12.39
N ALA A 391 -12.12 6.97 13.47
CA ALA A 391 -12.57 7.55 14.74
C ALA A 391 -12.88 9.05 14.64
N THR A 392 -12.09 9.80 13.89
CA THR A 392 -12.18 11.27 13.82
C THR A 392 -12.80 11.76 12.51
N LYS A 393 -12.91 10.89 11.49
CA LYS A 393 -13.26 11.20 10.10
C LYS A 393 -12.32 12.23 9.45
N LYS A 394 -11.15 12.46 10.02
CA LYS A 394 -10.09 13.23 9.35
C LYS A 394 -9.59 12.47 8.15
N TRP A 395 -9.41 13.17 7.04
CA TRP A 395 -8.95 12.58 5.79
C TRP A 395 -7.73 13.31 5.24
N PHE A 396 -6.95 12.59 4.45
CA PHE A 396 -5.77 13.10 3.75
C PHE A 396 -5.77 12.58 2.30
N GLN A 397 -5.44 13.44 1.35
CA GLN A 397 -5.33 13.09 -0.06
C GLN A 397 -3.92 12.62 -0.37
N LEU A 398 -3.77 11.40 -0.89
CA LEU A 398 -2.47 10.80 -1.21
C LEU A 398 -2.05 11.04 -2.66
N THR A 399 -3.01 11.11 -3.61
CA THR A 399 -2.71 11.34 -5.03
C THR A 399 -3.23 12.69 -5.49
N HIS A 400 -2.49 13.33 -6.40
CA HIS A 400 -2.82 14.65 -6.99
C HIS A 400 -2.52 14.65 -8.48
N ASP A 401 -2.53 13.46 -9.12
CA ASP A 401 -1.93 13.29 -10.45
C ASP A 401 -2.90 13.64 -11.59
N GLY A 402 -4.13 13.98 -11.26
CA GLY A 402 -5.22 14.14 -12.25
C GLY A 402 -5.67 12.79 -12.85
N GLY A 403 -6.67 12.80 -13.72
CA GLY A 403 -7.18 11.56 -14.32
C GLY A 403 -7.98 10.73 -13.33
N ARG A 404 -7.75 9.41 -13.30
CA ARG A 404 -8.45 8.49 -12.41
C ARG A 404 -7.47 7.66 -11.60
N CYS A 405 -7.53 7.77 -10.27
CA CYS A 405 -6.90 6.88 -9.31
C CYS A 405 -8.00 6.10 -8.56
N ASP A 406 -7.97 4.77 -8.60
CA ASP A 406 -9.04 3.93 -8.02
C ASP A 406 -8.49 2.61 -7.45
N PHE A 407 -9.34 1.86 -6.75
CA PHE A 407 -9.08 0.52 -6.22
C PHE A 407 -7.83 0.45 -5.31
N PRO A 408 -7.71 1.30 -4.28
CA PRO A 408 -6.60 1.18 -3.35
C PRO A 408 -6.66 -0.15 -2.59
N SER A 409 -5.50 -0.77 -2.37
CA SER A 409 -5.36 -1.95 -1.53
C SER A 409 -4.10 -1.82 -0.68
N TRP A 410 -4.25 -1.98 0.63
CA TRP A 410 -3.15 -1.89 1.58
C TRP A 410 -2.24 -3.11 1.49
N SER A 411 -0.93 -2.88 1.68
CA SER A 411 0.02 -3.95 2.00
C SER A 411 -0.24 -4.48 3.42
N PRO A 412 0.11 -5.74 3.72
CA PRO A 412 -0.12 -6.32 5.05
C PRO A 412 0.69 -5.66 6.16
N ASP A 413 1.79 -4.98 5.84
CA ASP A 413 2.58 -4.19 6.80
C ASP A 413 2.00 -2.79 7.06
N GLY A 414 1.02 -2.36 6.26
CA GLY A 414 0.38 -1.05 6.35
C GLY A 414 1.23 0.13 5.91
N ARG A 415 2.40 -0.08 5.33
CA ARG A 415 3.31 0.98 4.88
C ARG A 415 3.07 1.39 3.45
N HIS A 416 2.45 0.52 2.63
CA HIS A 416 2.23 0.75 1.21
C HIS A 416 0.75 0.65 0.85
N ILE A 417 0.40 1.32 -0.25
CA ILE A 417 -0.88 1.17 -0.93
C ILE A 417 -0.58 0.92 -2.40
N VAL A 418 -1.16 -0.17 -2.94
CA VAL A 418 -1.24 -0.40 -4.37
C VAL A 418 -2.57 0.15 -4.89
N TYR A 419 -2.58 0.76 -6.07
CA TYR A 419 -3.77 1.35 -6.66
C TYR A 419 -3.70 1.34 -8.19
N ALA A 420 -4.82 1.52 -8.85
CA ALA A 420 -4.87 1.68 -10.30
C ALA A 420 -4.91 3.16 -10.68
N ASN A 421 -4.12 3.56 -11.68
CA ASN A 421 -4.06 4.95 -12.18
C ASN A 421 -4.08 5.01 -13.70
N SER A 422 -4.84 5.99 -14.23
CA SER A 422 -4.83 6.41 -15.62
C SER A 422 -4.89 7.92 -15.70
N ALA A 423 -3.95 8.54 -16.38
CA ALA A 423 -3.86 10.00 -16.52
C ALA A 423 -5.04 10.61 -17.34
N ASP A 424 -5.64 9.84 -18.24
CA ASP A 424 -6.78 10.26 -19.08
C ASP A 424 -8.11 9.63 -18.64
N GLY A 425 -8.12 8.86 -17.54
CA GLY A 425 -9.30 8.20 -16.99
C GLY A 425 -9.78 6.98 -17.76
N ARG A 426 -9.10 6.56 -18.83
CA ARG A 426 -9.51 5.42 -19.66
C ARG A 426 -9.07 4.09 -19.05
N ALA A 427 -9.96 3.10 -19.12
CA ALA A 427 -9.71 1.78 -18.54
C ALA A 427 -8.54 1.03 -19.22
N GLU A 428 -8.39 1.17 -20.53
CA GLU A 428 -7.30 0.55 -21.30
C GLU A 428 -5.93 1.14 -21.00
N HIS A 429 -5.87 2.34 -20.41
CA HIS A 429 -4.63 3.01 -20.00
C HIS A 429 -4.33 2.85 -18.52
N MET A 430 -5.22 2.20 -17.75
CA MET A 430 -4.97 1.93 -16.33
C MET A 430 -3.72 1.09 -16.14
N ARG A 431 -2.95 1.44 -15.11
CA ARG A 431 -1.74 0.73 -14.65
C ARG A 431 -1.82 0.55 -13.15
N ILE A 432 -1.23 -0.50 -12.65
CA ILE A 432 -1.05 -0.66 -11.21
C ILE A 432 0.17 0.14 -10.77
N TRP A 433 0.01 0.93 -9.72
CA TRP A 433 1.03 1.75 -9.07
C TRP A 433 1.12 1.39 -7.60
N THR A 434 2.26 1.64 -7.00
CA THR A 434 2.45 1.59 -5.54
C THR A 434 2.92 2.94 -5.00
N MET A 435 2.66 3.20 -3.72
CA MET A 435 3.10 4.41 -2.99
C MET A 435 3.21 4.13 -1.50
N LEU A 436 3.94 4.98 -0.76
CA LEU A 436 3.88 4.97 0.70
C LEU A 436 2.53 5.47 1.20
N SER A 437 1.98 4.80 2.19
CA SER A 437 0.67 5.12 2.78
C SER A 437 0.69 6.37 3.66
N SER A 438 1.87 6.78 4.14
CA SER A 438 2.03 7.92 5.05
C SER A 438 1.80 9.28 4.39
N ASP A 439 2.21 9.42 3.13
CA ASP A 439 2.24 10.71 2.43
C ASP A 439 2.02 10.60 0.91
N GLY A 440 1.83 9.38 0.39
CA GLY A 440 1.71 9.14 -1.04
C GLY A 440 3.01 9.31 -1.83
N SER A 441 4.16 9.34 -1.17
CA SER A 441 5.47 9.41 -1.84
C SER A 441 5.94 8.06 -2.39
N GLN A 442 7.11 8.02 -3.01
CA GLN A 442 7.72 6.85 -3.65
C GLN A 442 6.83 6.18 -4.72
N LYS A 443 6.00 6.96 -5.41
CA LYS A 443 5.11 6.45 -6.45
C LYS A 443 5.90 5.89 -7.63
N HIS A 444 5.58 4.66 -8.01
CA HIS A 444 6.07 4.07 -9.25
C HIS A 444 5.11 3.02 -9.80
N PRO A 445 5.09 2.82 -11.14
CA PRO A 445 4.23 1.81 -11.76
C PRO A 445 4.83 0.41 -11.58
N LEU A 446 3.95 -0.57 -11.33
CA LEU A 446 4.29 -2.00 -11.28
C LEU A 446 3.96 -2.72 -12.58
N THR A 447 3.03 -2.18 -13.39
CA THR A 447 2.58 -2.82 -14.64
C THR A 447 2.62 -1.88 -15.84
N GLY A 448 2.53 -2.45 -17.03
CA GLY A 448 2.11 -1.77 -18.24
C GLY A 448 0.64 -1.37 -18.21
N PRO A 449 0.12 -0.72 -19.30
CA PRO A 449 -1.29 -0.38 -19.42
C PRO A 449 -2.17 -1.63 -19.57
N GLY A 450 -3.47 -1.48 -19.24
CA GLY A 450 -4.46 -2.56 -19.26
C GLY A 450 -4.58 -3.32 -17.94
N ALA A 451 -3.98 -2.84 -16.85
CA ALA A 451 -4.01 -3.45 -15.53
C ALA A 451 -4.85 -2.63 -14.54
N ASP A 452 -5.78 -3.27 -13.82
CA ASP A 452 -6.79 -2.63 -12.99
C ASP A 452 -7.12 -3.46 -11.73
N MET A 453 -7.84 -2.87 -10.77
CA MET A 453 -8.40 -3.52 -9.58
C MET A 453 -7.41 -4.38 -8.78
N PRO A 454 -6.27 -3.84 -8.32
CA PRO A 454 -5.30 -4.61 -7.55
C PRO A 454 -5.87 -5.03 -6.18
N ASN A 455 -5.40 -6.18 -5.70
CA ASN A 455 -5.63 -6.66 -4.35
C ASN A 455 -4.34 -7.28 -3.81
N TRP A 456 -3.80 -6.69 -2.76
CA TRP A 456 -2.60 -7.18 -2.08
C TRP A 456 -2.92 -8.43 -1.27
N SER A 457 -2.03 -9.44 -1.26
CA SER A 457 -2.16 -10.62 -0.43
C SER A 457 -1.93 -10.30 1.06
N TRP A 458 -2.40 -11.18 1.94
CA TRP A 458 -2.27 -10.99 3.38
C TRP A 458 -0.87 -11.34 3.92
N LYS A 459 -0.11 -12.13 3.17
CA LYS A 459 1.26 -12.59 3.49
C LYS A 459 2.04 -12.78 2.20
#